data_fbea146c82215880afdd6986dc144c16
#
_entry.id   fbea146c82215880afdd6986dc144c16
#
_cell.length_a   1.000
_cell.length_b   1.000
_cell.length_c   1.000
_cell.angle_alpha   90.00
_cell.angle_beta   90.00
_cell.angle_gamma   90.00
#
_symmetry.space_group_name_H-M   'P 1'
#
loop_
_entity.id
_entity.type
_entity.pdbx_description
1 polymer ?
#
loop_
_entity_poly.entity_id
_entity_poly.type
_entity_poly.pdbx_seq_one_letter_code
_entity_poly.pdbx_strand_id
1 'polypeptide(L)'
;MKHSSSFDMDQTGFGQLPIWVPDDARAYLAHVVGGKSMRQLARQKNGHASTISRFVQRLENRRDEPLVDLALSALEGRSTTSVTSQNQDLLKGNTMGKIDVIDRIATDTELRLEAKRILRRLCETATFLVMAPAMEKAAVMRKSEKGHPVKIAVLDRHIAQAFALKDWIECAKTGKVRTYHITSAGKAGLKRILANEAAENGDVGSFCEDAFLAQHKEWDDTQPVLPANNRRKNPRYNLAESPLTSLGR
;
A
#
# COMPACT_ATOMS: atom_id res chain seq x y z
N MET A 1 25.33 -0.42 -6.59
CA MET A 1 24.72 -1.74 -6.35
C MET A 1 24.26 -1.79 -4.91
N LYS A 2 22.95 -1.56 -4.66
CA LYS A 2 22.36 -1.70 -3.31
C LYS A 2 21.73 -3.07 -3.28
N HIS A 3 22.38 -4.01 -2.58
CA HIS A 3 21.82 -5.32 -2.28
C HIS A 3 20.53 -5.13 -1.49
N SER A 4 19.41 -5.51 -2.09
CA SER A 4 18.17 -5.78 -1.36
C SER A 4 18.45 -6.97 -0.44
N SER A 5 18.76 -6.69 0.81
CA SER A 5 18.86 -7.70 1.85
C SER A 5 17.46 -8.27 2.06
N SER A 6 17.16 -9.39 1.40
CA SER A 6 15.96 -10.17 1.70
C SER A 6 16.05 -10.61 3.17
N PHE A 7 15.05 -10.27 3.92
CA PHE A 7 14.90 -10.59 5.32
C PHE A 7 14.74 -12.10 5.45
N ASP A 8 15.81 -12.78 5.89
CA ASP A 8 15.81 -14.21 6.14
C ASP A 8 15.03 -14.46 7.44
N MET A 9 13.76 -14.83 7.30
CA MET A 9 12.81 -14.98 8.41
C MET A 9 12.85 -16.36 9.06
N ASP A 10 13.74 -17.26 8.62
CA ASP A 10 13.78 -18.66 9.08
C ASP A 10 14.18 -18.88 10.54
N GLN A 11 14.67 -17.83 11.22
CA GLN A 11 15.04 -17.92 12.64
C GLN A 11 14.00 -17.36 13.62
N THR A 12 12.81 -16.99 13.16
CA THR A 12 11.88 -16.21 14.00
C THR A 12 10.67 -16.95 14.51
N GLY A 13 10.49 -18.24 14.18
CA GLY A 13 9.30 -18.99 14.60
C GLY A 13 7.97 -18.46 14.02
N PHE A 14 8.04 -17.43 13.17
CA PHE A 14 6.90 -16.97 12.40
C PHE A 14 6.73 -17.87 11.18
N GLY A 15 5.55 -18.45 10.98
CA GLY A 15 5.17 -19.09 9.73
C GLY A 15 5.49 -18.16 8.56
N GLN A 16 5.94 -18.71 7.43
CA GLN A 16 6.35 -17.93 6.27
C GLN A 16 5.27 -16.92 5.87
N LEU A 17 5.53 -15.65 6.17
CA LEU A 17 4.69 -14.56 5.69
C LEU A 17 4.84 -14.43 4.17
N PRO A 18 3.76 -14.17 3.40
CA PRO A 18 3.83 -13.94 1.96
C PRO A 18 4.86 -12.86 1.62
N ILE A 19 5.52 -12.99 0.46
CA ILE A 19 6.58 -12.06 0.01
C ILE A 19 6.03 -10.64 -0.16
N TRP A 20 4.77 -10.52 -0.53
CA TRP A 20 4.12 -9.22 -0.74
C TRP A 20 3.96 -8.36 0.52
N VAL A 21 4.05 -8.96 1.73
CA VAL A 21 3.88 -8.22 2.99
C VAL A 21 4.98 -7.17 3.12
N PRO A 22 4.65 -5.88 3.36
CA PRO A 22 5.63 -4.81 3.50
C PRO A 22 6.59 -5.03 4.68
N ASP A 23 7.79 -4.49 4.57
CA ASP A 23 8.84 -4.63 5.59
C ASP A 23 8.50 -3.99 6.93
N ASP A 24 7.74 -2.90 6.93
CA ASP A 24 7.24 -2.27 8.15
C ASP A 24 6.20 -3.16 8.85
N ALA A 25 5.30 -3.81 8.08
CA ALA A 25 4.35 -4.77 8.63
C ALA A 25 5.05 -6.02 9.19
N ARG A 26 6.09 -6.52 8.52
CA ARG A 26 6.91 -7.62 9.03
C ARG A 26 7.59 -7.25 10.35
N ALA A 27 8.18 -6.06 10.43
CA ALA A 27 8.82 -5.57 11.63
C ALA A 27 7.82 -5.39 12.78
N TYR A 28 6.63 -4.87 12.47
CA TYR A 28 5.53 -4.71 13.40
C TYR A 28 5.09 -6.06 13.99
N LEU A 29 4.78 -7.03 13.14
CA LEU A 29 4.38 -8.37 13.57
C LEU A 29 5.48 -9.06 14.40
N ALA A 30 6.74 -8.93 14.00
CA ALA A 30 7.86 -9.48 14.76
C ALA A 30 8.02 -8.83 16.13
N HIS A 31 7.61 -7.57 16.30
CA HIS A 31 7.60 -6.89 17.59
C HIS A 31 6.40 -7.30 18.44
N VAL A 32 5.19 -7.16 17.90
CA VAL A 32 3.93 -7.32 18.66
C VAL A 32 3.63 -8.79 18.94
N VAL A 33 3.71 -9.65 17.93
CA VAL A 33 3.40 -11.09 18.06
C VAL A 33 4.63 -11.89 18.46
N GLY A 34 5.79 -11.57 17.84
CA GLY A 34 7.05 -12.28 18.10
C GLY A 34 7.79 -11.84 19.34
N GLY A 35 7.33 -10.83 20.05
CA GLY A 35 7.95 -10.34 21.28
C GLY A 35 9.39 -9.81 21.12
N LYS A 36 9.84 -9.58 19.87
CA LYS A 36 11.19 -9.09 19.61
C LYS A 36 11.32 -7.63 19.99
N SER A 37 12.42 -7.29 20.69
CA SER A 37 12.67 -5.90 21.04
C SER A 37 13.02 -5.07 19.79
N MET A 38 12.66 -3.77 19.76
CA MET A 38 12.99 -2.86 18.66
C MET A 38 14.49 -2.80 18.37
N ARG A 39 15.35 -2.92 19.41
CA ARG A 39 16.81 -2.97 19.26
C ARG A 39 17.27 -4.25 18.55
N GLN A 40 16.65 -5.38 18.86
CA GLN A 40 16.96 -6.66 18.21
C GLN A 40 16.57 -6.62 16.73
N LEU A 41 15.39 -6.10 16.40
CA LEU A 41 14.94 -5.93 15.02
C LEU A 41 15.82 -4.95 14.25
N ALA A 42 16.25 -3.87 14.89
CA ALA A 42 17.17 -2.91 14.28
C ALA A 42 18.51 -3.56 13.92
N ARG A 43 19.08 -4.39 14.81
CA ARG A 43 20.31 -5.15 14.54
C ARG A 43 20.12 -6.11 13.36
N GLN A 44 18.99 -6.85 13.29
CA GLN A 44 18.68 -7.76 12.19
C GLN A 44 18.55 -7.05 10.84
N LYS A 45 18.04 -5.81 10.83
CA LYS A 45 17.90 -4.99 9.63
C LYS A 45 19.09 -4.07 9.33
N ASN A 46 20.19 -4.18 10.09
CA ASN A 46 21.33 -3.27 10.02
C ASN A 46 20.91 -1.79 10.07
N GLY A 47 19.92 -1.47 10.88
CA GLY A 47 19.31 -0.15 10.99
C GLY A 47 19.24 0.37 12.42
N HIS A 48 18.60 1.52 12.60
CA HIS A 48 18.40 2.15 13.90
C HIS A 48 17.08 1.72 14.57
N ALA A 49 17.08 1.60 15.89
CA ALA A 49 15.88 1.30 16.67
C ALA A 49 14.77 2.35 16.46
N SER A 50 15.14 3.62 16.22
CA SER A 50 14.18 4.68 15.91
C SER A 50 13.44 4.46 14.60
N THR A 51 14.04 3.81 13.61
CA THR A 51 13.38 3.44 12.36
C THR A 51 12.31 2.38 12.62
N ILE A 52 12.64 1.36 13.41
CA ILE A 52 11.68 0.32 13.80
C ILE A 52 10.52 0.93 14.61
N SER A 53 10.84 1.82 15.58
CA SER A 53 9.82 2.52 16.36
C SER A 53 8.85 3.31 15.47
N ARG A 54 9.36 4.00 14.43
CA ARG A 54 8.51 4.71 13.46
C ARG A 54 7.63 3.77 12.65
N PHE A 55 8.13 2.58 12.27
CA PHE A 55 7.32 1.57 11.60
C PHE A 55 6.18 1.08 12.48
N VAL A 56 6.48 0.76 13.74
CA VAL A 56 5.48 0.32 14.71
C VAL A 56 4.41 1.40 14.91
N GLN A 57 4.82 2.64 15.23
CA GLN A 57 3.89 3.75 15.42
C GLN A 57 3.03 4.03 14.19
N ARG A 58 3.64 3.98 12.99
CA ARG A 58 2.89 4.19 11.73
C ARG A 58 1.79 3.15 11.57
N LEU A 59 2.07 1.89 11.84
CA LEU A 59 1.09 0.82 11.68
C LEU A 59 0.05 0.84 12.79
N GLU A 60 0.41 1.17 14.03
CA GLU A 60 -0.55 1.41 15.10
C GLU A 60 -1.57 2.50 14.70
N ASN A 61 -1.09 3.63 14.20
CA ASN A 61 -1.97 4.71 13.73
C ASN A 61 -2.84 4.30 12.54
N ARG A 62 -2.40 3.30 11.75
CA ARG A 62 -3.17 2.80 10.60
C ARG A 62 -4.16 1.70 10.96
N ARG A 63 -4.13 1.17 12.18
CA ARG A 63 -5.14 0.21 12.66
C ARG A 63 -6.55 0.82 12.76
N ASP A 64 -6.67 2.15 12.80
CA ASP A 64 -7.96 2.84 12.70
C ASP A 64 -8.67 2.58 11.35
N GLU A 65 -7.92 2.14 10.34
CA GLU A 65 -8.46 1.74 9.06
C GLU A 65 -8.80 0.24 9.06
N PRO A 66 -10.09 -0.15 8.92
CA PRO A 66 -10.50 -1.54 9.07
C PRO A 66 -9.88 -2.52 8.08
N LEU A 67 -9.52 -2.09 6.85
CA LEU A 67 -8.85 -2.99 5.91
C LEU A 67 -7.44 -3.32 6.36
N VAL A 68 -6.73 -2.35 6.94
CA VAL A 68 -5.38 -2.53 7.48
C VAL A 68 -5.43 -3.37 8.75
N ASP A 69 -6.36 -3.06 9.66
CA ASP A 69 -6.52 -3.83 10.91
C ASP A 69 -6.86 -5.29 10.65
N LEU A 70 -7.82 -5.56 9.76
CA LEU A 70 -8.16 -6.93 9.36
C LEU A 70 -7.00 -7.65 8.65
N ALA A 71 -6.21 -6.95 7.82
CA ALA A 71 -5.03 -7.52 7.21
C ALA A 71 -3.98 -7.92 8.23
N LEU A 72 -3.72 -7.06 9.21
CA LEU A 72 -2.77 -7.34 10.30
C LEU A 72 -3.28 -8.48 11.18
N SER A 73 -4.56 -8.48 11.57
CA SER A 73 -5.16 -9.55 12.37
C SER A 73 -5.10 -10.91 11.68
N ALA A 74 -5.37 -10.98 10.37
CA ALA A 74 -5.24 -12.21 9.60
C ALA A 74 -3.78 -12.70 9.55
N LEU A 75 -2.80 -11.80 9.43
CA LEU A 75 -1.39 -12.14 9.47
C LEU A 75 -0.93 -12.57 10.87
N GLU A 76 -1.46 -11.96 11.94
CA GLU A 76 -1.24 -12.34 13.34
C GLU A 76 -1.75 -13.77 13.60
N GLY A 77 -2.99 -14.10 13.17
CA GLY A 77 -3.58 -15.42 13.33
C GLY A 77 -2.76 -16.53 12.69
N ARG A 78 -2.18 -16.30 11.53
CA ARG A 78 -1.28 -17.26 10.85
C ARG A 78 0.02 -17.50 11.64
N SER A 79 0.56 -16.44 12.22
CA SER A 79 1.80 -16.53 12.99
C SER A 79 1.63 -17.37 14.25
N THR A 80 0.45 -17.37 14.86
CA THR A 80 0.16 -18.17 16.06
C THR A 80 -0.16 -19.64 15.75
N THR A 81 -0.80 -19.92 14.60
CA THR A 81 -1.20 -21.28 14.22
C THR A 81 0.01 -22.17 13.88
N SER A 82 1.10 -21.60 13.35
CA SER A 82 2.30 -22.36 13.02
C SER A 82 3.05 -22.89 14.25
N VAL A 83 2.86 -22.29 15.42
CA VAL A 83 3.46 -22.76 16.68
C VAL A 83 2.67 -23.93 17.29
N THR A 84 1.37 -24.02 17.00
CA THR A 84 0.47 -25.04 17.60
C THR A 84 0.35 -26.31 16.74
N SER A 85 0.70 -26.25 15.45
CA SER A 85 0.50 -27.37 14.50
C SER A 85 1.47 -28.54 14.64
N GLN A 86 2.47 -28.47 15.53
CA GLN A 86 3.36 -29.62 15.78
C GLN A 86 2.78 -30.69 16.72
N ASN A 87 1.56 -30.47 17.31
CA ASN A 87 1.01 -31.39 18.27
C ASN A 87 -0.41 -31.92 17.99
N GLN A 88 -0.98 -31.69 16.79
CA GLN A 88 -2.36 -32.15 16.52
C GLN A 88 -2.52 -32.84 15.15
N ASP A 89 -1.77 -33.93 14.93
CA ASP A 89 -2.00 -34.81 13.77
C ASP A 89 -2.92 -36.01 14.08
N LEU A 90 -3.73 -35.94 15.12
CA LEU A 90 -4.53 -37.10 15.58
C LEU A 90 -6.04 -36.89 15.77
N LEU A 91 -6.67 -35.90 15.19
CA LEU A 91 -8.14 -35.85 15.16
C LEU A 91 -8.67 -35.31 13.83
N LYS A 92 -8.58 -36.17 12.78
CA LYS A 92 -9.41 -35.99 11.57
C LYS A 92 -10.86 -36.29 11.90
N GLY A 93 -11.60 -35.31 12.38
CA GLY A 93 -13.04 -35.26 12.44
C GLY A 93 -13.57 -34.34 11.36
N ASN A 94 -14.26 -34.93 10.40
CA ASN A 94 -14.88 -34.32 9.24
C ASN A 94 -15.90 -33.24 9.66
N THR A 95 -15.49 -32.00 9.83
CA THR A 95 -16.38 -30.85 9.84
C THR A 95 -15.99 -29.99 8.66
N MET A 96 -16.79 -30.10 7.60
CA MET A 96 -16.83 -29.14 6.50
C MET A 96 -17.34 -27.81 7.07
N GLY A 97 -16.56 -27.26 7.99
CA GLY A 97 -16.76 -25.97 8.64
C GLY A 97 -16.39 -24.90 7.62
N LYS A 98 -17.36 -24.04 7.36
CA LYS A 98 -17.24 -22.71 6.82
C LYS A 98 -15.92 -22.11 7.34
N ILE A 99 -14.82 -22.31 6.56
CA ILE A 99 -13.56 -21.61 6.81
C ILE A 99 -13.94 -20.15 6.72
N ASP A 100 -13.85 -19.44 7.82
CA ASP A 100 -14.22 -18.03 7.88
C ASP A 100 -13.42 -17.31 6.79
N VAL A 101 -14.13 -16.86 5.76
CA VAL A 101 -13.61 -16.13 4.59
C VAL A 101 -12.86 -14.86 5.03
N ILE A 102 -13.02 -14.53 6.32
CA ILE A 102 -12.45 -13.34 6.96
C ILE A 102 -10.93 -13.47 7.18
N ASP A 103 -10.40 -14.68 7.40
CA ASP A 103 -8.98 -14.91 7.73
C ASP A 103 -8.12 -15.34 6.51
N ARG A 104 -8.70 -15.32 5.32
CA ARG A 104 -7.93 -15.66 4.11
C ARG A 104 -6.91 -14.55 3.80
N ILE A 105 -5.67 -14.96 3.62
CA ILE A 105 -4.57 -14.08 3.19
C ILE A 105 -4.30 -14.31 1.71
N ALA A 106 -4.10 -13.21 0.97
CA ALA A 106 -3.73 -13.27 -0.45
C ALA A 106 -2.39 -14.00 -0.64
N THR A 107 -2.32 -14.86 -1.65
CA THR A 107 -1.05 -15.41 -2.11
C THR A 107 -0.32 -14.38 -3.00
N ASP A 108 1.00 -14.54 -3.17
CA ASP A 108 1.80 -13.62 -3.99
C ASP A 108 1.34 -13.60 -5.45
N THR A 109 1.02 -14.79 -6.01
CA THR A 109 0.51 -14.92 -7.38
C THR A 109 -0.87 -14.33 -7.56
N GLU A 110 -1.78 -14.62 -6.63
CA GLU A 110 -3.15 -14.08 -6.64
C GLU A 110 -3.13 -12.55 -6.53
N LEU A 111 -2.32 -12.02 -5.59
CA LEU A 111 -2.19 -10.57 -5.43
C LEU A 111 -1.63 -9.91 -6.70
N ARG A 112 -0.63 -10.50 -7.35
CA ARG A 112 -0.03 -9.98 -8.58
C ARG A 112 -1.05 -9.90 -9.72
N LEU A 113 -1.82 -10.98 -9.95
CA LEU A 113 -2.84 -11.03 -10.99
C LEU A 113 -3.97 -10.04 -10.75
N GLU A 114 -4.51 -10.03 -9.53
CA GLU A 114 -5.59 -9.12 -9.16
C GLU A 114 -5.12 -7.66 -9.13
N ALA A 115 -3.89 -7.39 -8.67
CA ALA A 115 -3.32 -6.05 -8.69
C ALA A 115 -3.22 -5.50 -10.12
N LYS A 116 -2.73 -6.30 -11.07
CA LYS A 116 -2.68 -5.89 -12.48
C LYS A 116 -4.07 -5.53 -13.01
N ARG A 117 -5.06 -6.37 -12.73
CA ARG A 117 -6.43 -6.20 -13.21
C ARG A 117 -7.12 -4.98 -12.57
N ILE A 118 -7.03 -4.85 -11.26
CA ILE A 118 -7.79 -3.86 -10.49
C ILE A 118 -7.11 -2.50 -10.46
N LEU A 119 -5.77 -2.44 -10.27
CA LEU A 119 -5.07 -1.15 -10.25
C LEU A 119 -5.13 -0.44 -11.61
N ARG A 120 -5.14 -1.19 -12.74
CA ARG A 120 -5.39 -0.59 -14.06
C ARG A 120 -6.74 0.13 -14.09
N ARG A 121 -7.81 -0.50 -13.58
CA ARG A 121 -9.13 0.11 -13.50
C ARG A 121 -9.17 1.32 -12.57
N LEU A 122 -8.47 1.23 -11.43
CA LEU A 122 -8.39 2.34 -10.47
C LEU A 122 -7.55 3.52 -10.97
N CYS A 123 -6.69 3.33 -11.98
CA CYS A 123 -5.97 4.42 -12.64
C CYS A 123 -6.85 5.21 -13.62
N GLU A 124 -8.00 4.68 -14.04
CA GLU A 124 -8.93 5.39 -14.91
C GLU A 124 -9.56 6.59 -14.18
N THR A 125 -9.97 7.61 -14.93
CA THR A 125 -10.58 8.81 -14.34
C THR A 125 -11.91 8.51 -13.66
N ALA A 126 -12.21 9.21 -12.59
CA ALA A 126 -13.45 9.09 -11.81
C ALA A 126 -13.75 7.68 -11.28
N THR A 127 -12.71 6.84 -11.08
CA THR A 127 -12.84 5.50 -10.51
C THR A 127 -12.48 5.48 -9.03
N PHE A 128 -13.14 4.61 -8.30
CA PHE A 128 -12.92 4.41 -6.88
C PHE A 128 -13.35 3.01 -6.47
N LEU A 129 -12.76 2.51 -5.39
CA LEU A 129 -13.13 1.26 -4.77
C LEU A 129 -14.13 1.52 -3.65
N VAL A 130 -15.13 0.66 -3.56
CA VAL A 130 -16.19 0.74 -2.52
C VAL A 130 -16.24 -0.56 -1.76
N MET A 131 -16.28 -0.45 -0.43
CA MET A 131 -16.43 -1.60 0.44
C MET A 131 -17.19 -1.24 1.71
N ALA A 132 -18.13 -2.12 2.11
CA ALA A 132 -18.78 -2.07 3.41
C ALA A 132 -18.15 -3.10 4.37
N PRO A 133 -18.18 -2.86 5.69
CA PRO A 133 -17.55 -3.75 6.68
C PRO A 133 -18.04 -5.20 6.63
N ALA A 134 -19.31 -5.42 6.30
CA ALA A 134 -19.92 -6.74 6.23
C ALA A 134 -19.79 -7.44 4.85
N MET A 135 -19.22 -6.76 3.83
CA MET A 135 -19.11 -7.32 2.48
C MET A 135 -17.85 -8.18 2.35
N GLU A 136 -17.99 -9.36 1.76
CA GLU A 136 -16.85 -10.24 1.41
C GLU A 136 -16.11 -9.77 0.15
N LYS A 137 -16.75 -8.95 -0.67
CA LYS A 137 -16.20 -8.43 -1.93
C LYS A 137 -16.28 -6.93 -1.98
N ALA A 138 -15.22 -6.32 -2.46
CA ALA A 138 -15.17 -4.90 -2.79
C ALA A 138 -15.55 -4.70 -4.26
N ALA A 139 -16.15 -3.55 -4.58
CA ALA A 139 -16.54 -3.19 -5.94
C ALA A 139 -15.75 -1.96 -6.44
N VAL A 140 -15.18 -2.06 -7.63
CA VAL A 140 -14.63 -0.90 -8.33
C VAL A 140 -15.77 -0.23 -9.09
N MET A 141 -15.96 1.05 -8.80
CA MET A 141 -17.01 1.87 -9.38
C MET A 141 -16.39 2.98 -10.21
N ARG A 142 -17.08 3.37 -11.28
CA ARG A 142 -16.79 4.57 -12.07
C ARG A 142 -17.97 5.52 -11.98
N LYS A 143 -17.71 6.78 -11.73
CA LYS A 143 -18.73 7.82 -11.80
C LYS A 143 -19.03 8.08 -13.28
N SER A 144 -20.27 7.82 -13.71
CA SER A 144 -20.73 8.15 -15.07
C SER A 144 -20.91 9.67 -15.22
N GLU A 145 -20.89 10.17 -16.45
CA GLU A 145 -21.20 11.57 -16.78
C GLU A 145 -22.56 12.02 -16.23
N LYS A 146 -23.53 11.10 -16.16
CA LYS A 146 -24.85 11.33 -15.55
C LYS A 146 -24.85 11.31 -14.02
N GLY A 147 -23.67 11.20 -13.37
CA GLY A 147 -23.51 11.20 -11.92
C GLY A 147 -23.79 9.87 -11.22
N HIS A 148 -24.31 8.86 -11.89
CA HIS A 148 -24.58 7.55 -11.31
C HIS A 148 -23.32 6.67 -11.31
N PRO A 149 -22.95 6.03 -10.19
CA PRO A 149 -21.82 5.12 -10.14
C PRO A 149 -22.15 3.80 -10.87
N VAL A 150 -21.28 3.37 -11.78
CA VAL A 150 -21.37 2.09 -12.49
C VAL A 150 -20.29 1.14 -11.97
N LYS A 151 -20.69 -0.08 -11.65
CA LYS A 151 -19.75 -1.13 -11.23
C LYS A 151 -18.99 -1.66 -12.44
N ILE A 152 -17.65 -1.58 -12.40
CA ILE A 152 -16.78 -2.00 -13.49
C ILE A 152 -15.96 -3.25 -13.15
N ALA A 153 -15.69 -3.51 -11.87
CA ALA A 153 -14.99 -4.71 -11.43
C ALA A 153 -15.36 -5.07 -9.99
N VAL A 154 -15.00 -6.28 -9.60
CA VAL A 154 -15.16 -6.78 -8.22
C VAL A 154 -13.85 -7.45 -7.83
N LEU A 155 -13.45 -7.33 -6.57
CA LEU A 155 -12.32 -8.05 -5.99
C LEU A 155 -12.67 -8.58 -4.61
N ASP A 156 -11.99 -9.62 -4.18
CA ASP A 156 -12.21 -10.22 -2.87
C ASP A 156 -11.62 -9.33 -1.76
N ARG A 157 -12.22 -9.42 -0.57
CA ARG A 157 -11.84 -8.62 0.60
C ARG A 157 -10.35 -8.74 0.94
N HIS A 158 -9.80 -9.95 0.96
CA HIS A 158 -8.41 -10.21 1.32
C HIS A 158 -7.42 -9.54 0.37
N ILE A 159 -7.78 -9.37 -0.92
CA ILE A 159 -6.97 -8.59 -1.88
C ILE A 159 -7.05 -7.09 -1.57
N ALA A 160 -8.26 -6.57 -1.24
CA ALA A 160 -8.41 -5.18 -0.84
C ALA A 160 -7.63 -4.86 0.45
N GLN A 161 -7.61 -5.78 1.41
CA GLN A 161 -6.78 -5.71 2.62
C GLN A 161 -5.29 -5.64 2.29
N ALA A 162 -4.81 -6.50 1.37
CA ALA A 162 -3.43 -6.46 0.91
C ALA A 162 -3.08 -5.13 0.21
N PHE A 163 -3.99 -4.58 -0.59
CA PHE A 163 -3.80 -3.27 -1.22
C PHE A 163 -3.71 -2.14 -0.19
N ALA A 164 -4.58 -2.15 0.81
CA ALA A 164 -4.54 -1.17 1.89
C ALA A 164 -3.24 -1.29 2.69
N LEU A 165 -2.82 -2.51 3.07
CA LEU A 165 -1.58 -2.73 3.82
C LEU A 165 -0.33 -2.27 3.05
N LYS A 166 -0.33 -2.40 1.71
CA LYS A 166 0.75 -1.93 0.82
C LYS A 166 0.70 -0.44 0.50
N ASP A 167 -0.19 0.33 1.11
CA ASP A 167 -0.45 1.74 0.76
C ASP A 167 -0.84 1.96 -0.72
N TRP A 168 -1.38 0.95 -1.41
CA TRP A 168 -1.80 1.11 -2.80
C TRP A 168 -3.14 1.81 -2.97
N ILE A 169 -3.96 1.73 -1.93
CA ILE A 169 -5.24 2.44 -1.82
C ILE A 169 -5.31 3.17 -0.47
N GLU A 170 -6.02 4.28 -0.46
CA GLU A 170 -6.27 5.07 0.75
C GLU A 170 -7.78 5.35 0.90
N CYS A 171 -8.25 5.43 2.14
CA CYS A 171 -9.64 5.72 2.44
C CYS A 171 -9.91 7.21 2.25
N ALA A 172 -10.75 7.57 1.28
CA ALA A 172 -11.14 8.94 1.01
C ALA A 172 -12.43 9.33 1.73
N LYS A 173 -13.34 8.38 1.95
CA LYS A 173 -14.61 8.61 2.63
C LYS A 173 -14.93 7.49 3.59
N THR A 174 -15.16 7.85 4.84
CA THR A 174 -15.59 6.96 5.92
C THR A 174 -17.12 6.93 6.03
N GLY A 175 -17.68 5.83 6.54
CA GLY A 175 -19.12 5.67 6.76
C GLY A 175 -19.54 4.19 6.69
N LYS A 176 -20.85 3.94 6.53
CA LYS A 176 -21.39 2.58 6.33
C LYS A 176 -20.79 1.89 5.11
N VAL A 177 -20.52 2.67 4.07
CA VAL A 177 -19.80 2.26 2.87
C VAL A 177 -18.58 3.15 2.74
N ARG A 178 -17.39 2.56 2.69
CA ARG A 178 -16.13 3.28 2.56
C ARG A 178 -15.71 3.36 1.12
N THR A 179 -15.10 4.47 0.77
CA THR A 179 -14.60 4.74 -0.58
C THR A 179 -13.09 4.88 -0.52
N TYR A 180 -12.40 4.18 -1.41
CA TYR A 180 -10.93 4.17 -1.51
C TYR A 180 -10.49 4.65 -2.88
N HIS A 181 -9.41 5.41 -2.90
CA HIS A 181 -8.74 5.85 -4.12
C HIS A 181 -7.34 5.24 -4.23
N ILE A 182 -6.86 5.12 -5.46
CA ILE A 182 -5.49 4.67 -5.71
C ILE A 182 -4.49 5.76 -5.29
N THR A 183 -3.43 5.35 -4.63
CA THR A 183 -2.34 6.23 -4.22
C THR A 183 -1.23 6.31 -5.28
N SER A 184 -0.27 7.22 -5.09
CA SER A 184 0.97 7.25 -5.89
C SER A 184 1.77 5.94 -5.76
N ALA A 185 1.79 5.33 -4.56
CA ALA A 185 2.41 4.03 -4.32
C ALA A 185 1.70 2.91 -5.09
N GLY A 186 0.36 2.95 -5.20
CA GLY A 186 -0.42 2.01 -6.00
C GLY A 186 -0.11 2.12 -7.49
N LYS A 187 -0.02 3.34 -8.03
CA LYS A 187 0.39 3.58 -9.42
C LYS A 187 1.82 3.07 -9.69
N ALA A 188 2.76 3.35 -8.79
CA ALA A 188 4.12 2.84 -8.89
C ALA A 188 4.19 1.31 -8.77
N GLY A 189 3.34 0.71 -7.92
CA GLY A 189 3.20 -0.74 -7.78
C GLY A 189 2.74 -1.38 -9.09
N LEU A 190 1.73 -0.81 -9.75
CA LEU A 190 1.26 -1.27 -11.05
C LEU A 190 2.37 -1.21 -12.12
N LYS A 191 3.08 -0.07 -12.22
CA LYS A 191 4.21 0.07 -13.17
C LYS A 191 5.26 -1.03 -12.96
N ARG A 192 5.60 -1.35 -11.69
CA ARG A 192 6.57 -2.39 -11.36
C ARG A 192 6.08 -3.79 -11.73
N ILE A 193 4.80 -4.10 -11.50
CA ILE A 193 4.20 -5.38 -11.90
C ILE A 193 4.29 -5.55 -13.41
N LEU A 194 3.94 -4.53 -14.19
CA LEU A 194 3.99 -4.56 -15.64
C LEU A 194 5.40 -4.68 -16.19
N ALA A 195 6.36 -3.97 -15.59
CA ALA A 195 7.77 -4.07 -15.99
C ALA A 195 8.36 -5.46 -15.72
N ASN A 196 8.01 -6.08 -14.59
CA ASN A 196 8.44 -7.44 -14.29
C ASN A 196 7.86 -8.46 -15.27
N GLU A 197 6.60 -8.32 -15.67
CA GLU A 197 5.99 -9.19 -16.70
C GLU A 197 6.65 -9.03 -18.08
N ALA A 198 6.95 -7.80 -18.48
CA ALA A 198 7.67 -7.54 -19.71
C ALA A 198 9.06 -8.20 -19.71
N ALA A 199 9.77 -8.14 -18.59
CA ALA A 199 11.05 -8.80 -18.42
C ALA A 199 10.95 -10.35 -18.44
N GLU A 200 9.90 -10.91 -17.81
CA GLU A 200 9.65 -12.35 -17.81
C GLU A 200 9.26 -12.89 -19.19
N ASN A 201 8.53 -12.09 -19.99
CA ASN A 201 8.08 -12.48 -21.32
C ASN A 201 9.14 -12.25 -22.43
N GLY A 202 10.34 -11.82 -22.08
CA GLY A 202 11.44 -11.56 -23.03
C GLY A 202 11.19 -10.40 -24.00
N ASP A 203 10.12 -9.65 -23.82
CA ASP A 203 9.78 -8.45 -24.58
C ASP A 203 10.53 -7.23 -24.01
N VAL A 204 11.84 -7.18 -24.24
CA VAL A 204 12.72 -6.05 -23.89
C VAL A 204 12.55 -4.90 -24.89
N GLY A 205 11.50 -4.92 -25.70
CA GLY A 205 11.24 -3.95 -26.75
C GLY A 205 9.93 -3.20 -26.53
N SER A 206 10.05 -1.93 -26.19
CA SER A 206 8.95 -0.94 -26.27
C SER A 206 7.94 -0.95 -25.14
N PHE A 207 8.39 -0.69 -23.93
CA PHE A 207 7.50 0.00 -23.00
C PHE A 207 7.43 1.47 -23.47
N CYS A 208 6.47 1.75 -24.35
CA CYS A 208 6.19 3.12 -24.78
C CYS A 208 5.77 3.95 -23.58
N GLU A 209 6.71 4.68 -23.01
CA GLU A 209 6.46 5.81 -22.09
C GLU A 209 5.50 6.81 -22.76
N ASP A 210 5.46 6.83 -24.09
CA ASP A 210 4.65 7.68 -24.92
C ASP A 210 3.14 7.40 -24.85
N ALA A 211 2.70 6.16 -24.65
CA ALA A 211 1.26 5.85 -24.58
C ALA A 211 0.62 6.28 -23.25
N PHE A 212 1.40 6.36 -22.16
CA PHE A 212 0.89 6.85 -20.88
C PHE A 212 0.96 8.38 -20.79
N LEU A 213 1.92 9.00 -21.46
CA LEU A 213 2.05 10.46 -21.57
C LEU A 213 1.12 11.04 -22.64
N ALA A 214 0.76 10.28 -23.67
CA ALA A 214 -0.17 10.75 -24.71
C ALA A 214 -1.58 11.00 -24.19
N GLN A 215 -2.04 10.31 -23.16
CA GLN A 215 -3.33 10.57 -22.52
C GLN A 215 -3.34 11.80 -21.59
N HIS A 216 -2.17 12.36 -21.27
CA HIS A 216 -2.05 13.57 -20.44
C HIS A 216 -1.57 14.79 -21.20
N LYS A 217 -1.41 14.70 -22.54
CA LYS A 217 -0.88 15.78 -23.36
C LYS A 217 -1.91 16.82 -23.78
N GLU A 218 -3.17 16.65 -23.41
CA GLU A 218 -4.25 17.62 -23.71
C GLU A 218 -4.43 18.74 -22.67
N TRP A 219 -3.47 18.90 -21.73
CA TRP A 219 -3.67 19.89 -20.65
C TRP A 219 -2.62 21.01 -20.58
N ASP A 220 -1.83 21.24 -21.62
CA ASP A 220 -0.78 22.28 -21.55
C ASP A 220 -0.68 23.21 -22.79
N ASP A 221 -1.75 23.42 -23.53
CA ASP A 221 -1.71 24.37 -24.67
C ASP A 221 -2.49 25.68 -24.42
N THR A 222 -2.75 26.05 -23.16
CA THR A 222 -3.29 27.38 -22.84
C THR A 222 -2.55 28.05 -21.69
N GLN A 223 -1.24 28.11 -21.78
CA GLN A 223 -0.50 29.14 -21.03
C GLN A 223 -0.25 30.35 -21.94
N PRO A 224 -0.73 31.54 -21.56
CA PRO A 224 -0.41 32.76 -22.31
C PRO A 224 1.08 32.99 -22.22
N VAL A 225 1.75 33.10 -23.36
CA VAL A 225 3.14 33.49 -23.49
C VAL A 225 3.32 34.87 -22.87
N LEU A 226 3.87 34.90 -21.65
CA LEU A 226 4.30 36.15 -21.04
C LEU A 226 5.59 36.62 -21.74
N PRO A 227 5.68 37.91 -22.16
CA PRO A 227 6.83 38.40 -22.86
C PRO A 227 8.07 38.36 -21.96
N ALA A 228 9.15 37.82 -22.48
CA ALA A 228 10.45 37.78 -21.84
C ALA A 228 11.02 39.22 -21.73
N ASN A 229 10.68 39.92 -20.65
CA ASN A 229 11.52 41.04 -20.17
C ASN A 229 11.03 41.50 -18.79
N ASN A 230 11.51 40.88 -17.73
CA ASN A 230 11.75 41.58 -16.49
C ASN A 230 12.74 40.80 -15.62
N ARG A 231 14.01 41.12 -15.75
CA ARG A 231 15.03 40.78 -14.74
C ARG A 231 14.65 41.52 -13.45
N ARG A 232 13.83 40.90 -12.60
CA ARG A 232 13.63 41.33 -11.23
C ARG A 232 14.90 41.00 -10.49
N LYS A 233 15.69 42.08 -10.17
CA LYS A 233 16.78 42.08 -9.21
C LYS A 233 16.22 41.46 -7.91
N ASN A 234 16.84 40.37 -7.45
CA ASN A 234 16.59 39.83 -6.14
C ASN A 234 16.73 40.95 -5.10
N PRO A 235 15.75 41.21 -4.24
CA PRO A 235 15.94 42.10 -3.12
C PRO A 235 16.98 41.45 -2.20
N ARG A 236 18.13 42.11 -2.03
CA ARG A 236 19.12 41.74 -1.01
C ARG A 236 18.41 42.00 0.32
N TYR A 237 18.09 40.94 1.03
CA TYR A 237 17.69 41.05 2.43
C TYR A 237 18.88 41.58 3.22
N ASN A 238 18.76 42.80 3.74
CA ASN A 238 19.72 43.37 4.68
C ASN A 238 19.56 42.62 6.01
N LEU A 239 20.51 41.79 6.36
CA LEU A 239 20.55 41.00 7.60
C LEU A 239 20.76 41.87 8.87
N ALA A 240 20.67 43.20 8.77
CA ALA A 240 20.96 44.11 9.87
C ALA A 240 19.75 44.63 10.65
N GLU A 241 18.54 44.33 10.21
CA GLU A 241 17.31 44.74 10.94
C GLU A 241 16.50 43.55 11.38
N SER A 242 16.65 43.15 12.65
CA SER A 242 15.75 42.17 13.26
C SER A 242 14.42 42.88 13.60
N PRO A 243 13.26 42.19 13.39
CA PRO A 243 11.93 42.82 13.67
C PRO A 243 11.65 43.10 15.15
N LEU A 244 12.58 42.84 16.05
CA LEU A 244 12.43 43.02 17.49
C LEU A 244 12.96 44.35 18.02
N THR A 245 13.57 45.21 17.19
CA THR A 245 14.09 46.52 17.64
C THR A 245 13.12 47.69 17.48
N SER A 246 11.91 47.46 16.97
CA SER A 246 10.91 48.58 16.81
C SER A 246 9.84 48.66 17.89
N LEU A 247 9.95 47.91 18.98
CA LEU A 247 8.98 47.97 20.10
C LEU A 247 9.53 48.61 21.36
N GLY A 248 10.36 49.63 21.21
CA GLY A 248 10.95 50.39 22.31
C GLY A 248 11.11 51.89 22.01
N ARG A 249 9.99 52.62 21.81
CA ARG A 249 9.89 54.06 22.09
C ARG A 249 8.43 54.45 22.18
#